data_1e4245655d47afdcdfba9fd6327c0d1a
#
_entry.id   1e4245655d47afdcdfba9fd6327c0d1a
#
_cell.length_a   1.000
_cell.length_b   1.000
_cell.length_c   1.000
_cell.angle_alpha   90.00
_cell.angle_beta   90.00
_cell.angle_gamma   90.00
#
_symmetry.space_group_name_H-M   'P 1'
#
loop_
_entity.id
_entity.type
_entity.pdbx_description
1 polymer ?
#
loop_
_entity_poly.entity_id
_entity_poly.type
_entity_poly.pdbx_seq_one_letter_code
_entity_poly.pdbx_strand_id
1 'polypeptide(L)'
;MTSKNKVKYRGSLLLNTVLSAAAALAAEVALLLNSKLADVILCQFGFQGSVASLSGEYNAPLIFVYLLIGICVFAFVFGMLQHRTLKYTRKISASLQEISEGHFNTRIPVRGDNELSDIAMQVNHMAEEIEQLLEKEKQAEETKNELITNIAHDLRTPLTSILGYLDILSMRKDLPEETRQNYIRIAHDKAKHLQQMIEDLFGFTKLSYSKQTTNMQPIDIITLLAQLLDEFYPVFENNEMDYEYHPDASNFVIQGDATLLVRLFDNLINNAIKYGKEGKLLIVKTRTQKEAITVDIINFGKVIPQKDLDRVFEKFYRAESSRNSATGGTGLGLAIAANVARIHGGSIAAKSSL
;
A
#
# COMPACT_ATOMS: atom_id res chain seq x y z
N MET A 1 -7.18 -5.77 26.19
CA MET A 1 -6.62 -4.66 27.01
C MET A 1 -7.73 -3.66 27.31
N THR A 2 -8.63 -4.01 28.21
CA THR A 2 -9.88 -3.28 28.39
C THR A 2 -10.15 -3.16 29.87
N SER A 3 -10.58 -2.03 30.32
CA SER A 3 -11.14 -1.73 31.65
C SER A 3 -10.29 -0.95 32.67
N LYS A 4 -8.97 -0.89 32.61
CA LYS A 4 -8.21 -0.10 33.62
C LYS A 4 -8.12 1.41 33.32
N ASN A 5 -8.37 1.85 32.08
CA ASN A 5 -8.13 3.24 31.63
C ASN A 5 -9.35 4.17 31.69
N LYS A 6 -10.58 3.67 31.82
CA LYS A 6 -11.79 4.52 31.88
C LYS A 6 -11.93 5.38 33.13
N VAL A 7 -11.08 5.18 34.12
CA VAL A 7 -11.17 5.90 35.43
C VAL A 7 -10.28 7.15 35.48
N LYS A 8 -9.32 7.30 34.55
CA LYS A 8 -8.26 8.32 34.71
C LYS A 8 -8.70 9.77 34.45
N TYR A 9 -9.51 10.07 33.41
CA TYR A 9 -9.96 11.46 33.19
C TYR A 9 -11.01 11.88 34.20
N ARG A 10 -12.00 11.05 34.50
CA ARG A 10 -12.96 11.26 35.59
C ARG A 10 -12.22 11.37 36.95
N GLY A 11 -11.18 10.54 37.14
CA GLY A 11 -10.34 10.60 38.34
C GLY A 11 -9.56 11.89 38.46
N SER A 12 -8.98 12.41 37.36
CA SER A 12 -8.25 13.69 37.37
C SER A 12 -9.18 14.89 37.59
N LEU A 13 -10.39 14.86 37.00
CA LEU A 13 -11.38 15.92 37.17
C LEU A 13 -11.90 15.95 38.63
N LEU A 14 -12.22 14.78 39.21
CA LEU A 14 -12.59 14.62 40.58
C LEU A 14 -11.45 15.07 41.52
N LEU A 15 -10.22 14.67 41.24
CA LEU A 15 -9.04 15.05 42.01
C LEU A 15 -8.83 16.57 41.98
N ASN A 16 -8.94 17.20 40.82
CA ASN A 16 -8.82 18.66 40.70
C ASN A 16 -9.94 19.37 41.44
N THR A 17 -11.16 18.86 41.43
CA THR A 17 -12.29 19.39 42.17
C THR A 17 -12.05 19.29 43.68
N VAL A 18 -11.59 18.13 44.17
CA VAL A 18 -11.26 17.90 45.58
C VAL A 18 -10.11 18.79 46.03
N LEU A 19 -9.03 18.91 45.23
CA LEU A 19 -7.90 19.79 45.54
C LEU A 19 -8.31 21.26 45.60
N SER A 20 -9.17 21.71 44.69
CA SER A 20 -9.68 23.08 44.68
C SER A 20 -10.58 23.36 45.88
N ALA A 21 -11.42 22.40 46.26
CA ALA A 21 -12.25 22.48 47.46
C ALA A 21 -11.40 22.50 48.76
N ALA A 22 -10.37 21.65 48.82
CA ALA A 22 -9.43 21.62 49.93
C ALA A 22 -8.64 22.94 50.07
N ALA A 23 -8.21 23.54 48.96
CA ALA A 23 -7.54 24.83 48.92
C ALA A 23 -8.47 25.96 49.39
N ALA A 24 -9.72 25.96 48.96
CA ALA A 24 -10.73 26.93 49.43
C ALA A 24 -10.99 26.81 50.93
N LEU A 25 -11.17 25.57 51.42
CA LEU A 25 -11.37 25.30 52.83
C LEU A 25 -10.16 25.74 53.70
N ALA A 26 -8.94 25.46 53.22
CA ALA A 26 -7.71 25.87 53.90
C ALA A 26 -7.60 27.40 53.97
N ALA A 27 -7.98 28.11 52.90
CA ALA A 27 -8.02 29.56 52.87
C ALA A 27 -9.04 30.13 53.88
N GLU A 28 -10.24 29.55 53.97
CA GLU A 28 -11.26 29.93 54.93
C GLU A 28 -10.82 29.70 56.38
N VAL A 29 -10.22 28.53 56.68
CA VAL A 29 -9.67 28.21 58.00
C VAL A 29 -8.56 29.18 58.37
N ALA A 30 -7.67 29.52 57.44
CA ALA A 30 -6.60 30.48 57.68
C ALA A 30 -7.14 31.89 57.96
N LEU A 31 -8.19 32.33 57.28
CA LEU A 31 -8.85 33.62 57.55
C LEU A 31 -9.51 33.65 58.93
N LEU A 32 -10.19 32.55 59.29
CA LEU A 32 -10.80 32.44 60.66
C LEU A 32 -9.74 32.42 61.77
N LEU A 33 -8.61 31.72 61.55
CA LEU A 33 -7.50 31.72 62.51
C LEU A 33 -6.85 33.11 62.64
N ASN A 34 -6.63 33.79 61.50
CA ASN A 34 -6.08 35.15 61.51
C ASN A 34 -7.03 36.16 62.21
N SER A 35 -8.34 36.04 62.02
CA SER A 35 -9.30 36.90 62.66
C SER A 35 -9.29 36.70 64.18
N LYS A 36 -9.26 35.43 64.65
CA LYS A 36 -9.14 35.12 66.09
C LYS A 36 -7.80 35.58 66.68
N LEU A 37 -6.69 35.42 65.95
CA LEU A 37 -5.38 35.90 66.38
C LEU A 37 -5.35 37.43 66.49
N ALA A 38 -5.95 38.12 65.53
CA ALA A 38 -6.09 39.56 65.54
C ALA A 38 -6.90 40.02 66.75
N ASP A 39 -8.00 39.32 67.09
CA ASP A 39 -8.80 39.62 68.31
C ASP A 39 -7.96 39.45 69.56
N VAL A 40 -7.15 38.40 69.73
CA VAL A 40 -6.29 38.17 70.87
C VAL A 40 -5.20 39.26 70.97
N ILE A 41 -4.57 39.63 69.88
CA ILE A 41 -3.52 40.67 69.85
C ILE A 41 -4.12 42.05 70.23
N LEU A 42 -5.25 42.42 69.64
CA LEU A 42 -5.91 43.70 69.93
C LEU A 42 -6.38 43.81 71.41
N CYS A 43 -6.86 42.68 71.93
CA CYS A 43 -7.22 42.61 73.37
C CYS A 43 -6.00 42.83 74.28
N GLN A 44 -4.80 42.30 73.90
CA GLN A 44 -3.56 42.51 74.69
C GLN A 44 -3.05 43.95 74.64
N PHE A 45 -3.37 44.71 73.59
CA PHE A 45 -3.03 46.13 73.47
C PHE A 45 -4.13 47.08 74.00
N GLY A 46 -5.13 46.58 74.72
CA GLY A 46 -6.15 47.41 75.38
C GLY A 46 -7.27 47.91 74.44
N PHE A 47 -7.31 47.45 73.19
CA PHE A 47 -8.41 47.78 72.27
C PHE A 47 -9.57 46.80 72.47
N GLN A 48 -10.27 46.95 73.63
CA GLN A 48 -11.50 46.22 73.91
C GLN A 48 -12.63 46.88 73.10
N GLY A 49 -13.06 46.18 71.96
CA GLY A 49 -14.34 46.53 71.38
C GLY A 49 -14.44 46.66 69.89
N SER A 50 -13.33 46.64 69.09
CA SER A 50 -13.48 46.91 67.66
C SER A 50 -13.56 45.65 66.77
N VAL A 51 -13.02 44.50 67.19
CA VAL A 51 -13.13 43.24 66.37
C VAL A 51 -14.00 42.21 67.11
N ALA A 52 -14.01 42.20 68.45
CA ALA A 52 -14.91 41.35 69.23
C ALA A 52 -16.41 41.66 69.02
N SER A 53 -16.74 42.89 68.63
CA SER A 53 -18.11 43.22 68.13
C SER A 53 -18.40 42.66 66.71
N LEU A 54 -17.34 42.35 65.99
CA LEU A 54 -17.46 41.69 64.63
C LEU A 54 -17.56 40.16 64.74
N SER A 55 -17.10 39.54 65.87
CA SER A 55 -17.18 38.10 66.14
C SER A 55 -18.42 37.67 66.96
N GLY A 56 -19.27 38.63 67.41
CA GLY A 56 -20.55 38.36 68.08
C GLY A 56 -21.60 37.71 67.18
N GLU A 57 -22.48 37.00 67.82
CA GLU A 57 -23.42 35.96 67.34
C GLU A 57 -24.16 36.09 65.97
N TYR A 58 -24.05 37.22 65.23
CA TYR A 58 -24.77 37.43 63.96
C TYR A 58 -24.02 38.31 62.95
N ASN A 59 -22.76 37.97 62.61
CA ASN A 59 -22.08 38.70 61.53
C ASN A 59 -22.33 38.02 60.11
N ALA A 60 -23.60 37.97 59.74
CA ALA A 60 -24.00 37.52 58.41
C ALA A 60 -23.17 38.14 57.25
N PRO A 61 -22.84 39.47 57.27
CA PRO A 61 -22.02 40.05 56.20
C PRO A 61 -20.56 39.51 56.19
N LEU A 62 -19.98 39.22 57.36
CA LEU A 62 -18.61 38.70 57.48
C LEU A 62 -18.54 37.24 56.98
N ILE A 63 -19.53 36.41 57.32
CA ILE A 63 -19.67 35.04 56.84
C ILE A 63 -19.84 35.07 55.33
N PHE A 64 -20.65 35.98 54.82
CA PHE A 64 -20.84 36.11 53.32
C PHE A 64 -19.55 36.48 52.59
N VAL A 65 -18.71 37.40 53.20
CA VAL A 65 -17.42 37.77 52.63
C VAL A 65 -16.45 36.56 52.59
N TYR A 66 -16.38 35.77 53.65
CA TYR A 66 -15.53 34.57 53.69
C TYR A 66 -15.98 33.54 52.67
N LEU A 67 -17.26 33.30 52.57
CA LEU A 67 -17.82 32.37 51.56
C LEU A 67 -17.52 32.85 50.15
N LEU A 68 -17.58 34.15 49.87
CA LEU A 68 -17.20 34.74 48.59
C LEU A 68 -15.72 34.54 48.28
N ILE A 69 -14.84 34.73 49.27
CA ILE A 69 -13.39 34.49 49.14
C ILE A 69 -13.13 33.00 48.84
N GLY A 70 -13.80 32.09 49.58
CA GLY A 70 -13.69 30.64 49.33
C GLY A 70 -14.10 30.24 47.91
N ILE A 71 -15.21 30.80 47.42
CA ILE A 71 -15.67 30.59 46.03
C ILE A 71 -14.64 31.11 45.01
N CYS A 72 -14.07 32.30 45.24
CA CYS A 72 -13.04 32.88 44.37
C CYS A 72 -11.76 32.03 44.34
N VAL A 73 -11.29 31.58 45.51
CA VAL A 73 -10.12 30.69 45.61
C VAL A 73 -10.40 29.35 44.89
N PHE A 74 -11.56 28.76 45.13
CA PHE A 74 -11.96 27.55 44.42
C PHE A 74 -11.95 27.74 42.90
N ALA A 75 -12.62 28.79 42.42
CA ALA A 75 -12.71 29.08 40.99
C ALA A 75 -11.33 29.32 40.34
N PHE A 76 -10.46 30.05 41.04
CA PHE A 76 -9.09 30.33 40.58
C PHE A 76 -8.24 29.06 40.51
N VAL A 77 -8.19 28.28 41.58
CA VAL A 77 -7.41 27.03 41.62
C VAL A 77 -7.94 26.03 40.65
N PHE A 78 -9.27 25.85 40.57
CA PHE A 78 -9.92 24.97 39.63
C PHE A 78 -9.62 25.38 38.19
N GLY A 79 -9.76 26.66 37.85
CA GLY A 79 -9.43 27.19 36.51
C GLY A 79 -7.95 26.97 36.15
N MET A 80 -7.04 27.18 37.10
CA MET A 80 -5.61 26.93 36.89
C MET A 80 -5.29 25.46 36.63
N LEU A 81 -5.91 24.55 37.38
CA LEU A 81 -5.73 23.11 37.18
C LEU A 81 -6.33 22.63 35.87
N GLN A 82 -7.47 23.18 35.42
CA GLN A 82 -8.13 22.83 34.17
C GLN A 82 -7.51 23.47 32.93
N HIS A 83 -6.74 24.56 33.09
CA HIS A 83 -6.17 25.28 31.94
C HIS A 83 -5.33 24.39 31.03
N ARG A 84 -4.53 23.48 31.58
CA ARG A 84 -3.69 22.54 30.79
C ARG A 84 -4.52 21.59 29.97
N THR A 85 -5.60 21.04 30.50
CA THR A 85 -6.52 20.14 29.85
C THR A 85 -7.25 20.84 28.70
N LEU A 86 -7.79 22.05 28.96
CA LEU A 86 -8.47 22.85 27.94
C LEU A 86 -7.54 23.23 26.78
N LYS A 87 -6.29 23.60 27.10
CA LYS A 87 -5.28 23.88 26.05
C LYS A 87 -4.97 22.66 25.19
N TYR A 88 -4.90 21.47 25.80
CA TYR A 88 -4.65 20.23 25.08
C TYR A 88 -5.84 19.84 24.20
N THR A 89 -7.07 19.94 24.71
CA THR A 89 -8.30 19.68 23.92
C THR A 89 -8.41 20.60 22.71
N ARG A 90 -8.10 21.92 22.89
CA ARG A 90 -8.06 22.87 21.77
C ARG A 90 -7.03 22.47 20.72
N LYS A 91 -5.87 21.96 21.14
CA LYS A 91 -4.83 21.49 20.21
C LYS A 91 -5.28 20.26 19.44
N ILE A 92 -5.92 19.28 20.10
CA ILE A 92 -6.53 18.11 19.44
C ILE A 92 -7.55 18.57 18.39
N SER A 93 -8.44 19.50 18.76
CA SER A 93 -9.46 20.03 17.85
C SER A 93 -8.86 20.74 16.63
N ALA A 94 -7.83 21.57 16.82
CA ALA A 94 -7.13 22.24 15.73
C ALA A 94 -6.45 21.25 14.78
N SER A 95 -5.72 20.26 15.32
CA SER A 95 -5.08 19.23 14.49
C SER A 95 -6.09 18.34 13.76
N LEU A 96 -7.24 18.04 14.38
CA LEU A 96 -8.35 17.34 13.72
C LEU A 96 -8.91 18.14 12.53
N GLN A 97 -9.01 19.46 12.68
CA GLN A 97 -9.44 20.32 11.58
C GLN A 97 -8.43 20.29 10.43
N GLU A 98 -7.13 20.40 10.70
CA GLU A 98 -6.08 20.29 9.67
C GLU A 98 -6.14 18.93 8.93
N ILE A 99 -6.33 17.84 9.68
CA ILE A 99 -6.49 16.50 9.09
C ILE A 99 -7.75 16.44 8.22
N SER A 100 -8.86 17.04 8.66
CA SER A 100 -10.12 17.09 7.88
C SER A 100 -10.00 17.92 6.59
N GLU A 101 -9.09 18.88 6.56
CA GLU A 101 -8.75 19.71 5.40
C GLU A 101 -7.76 19.01 4.43
N GLY A 102 -7.36 17.77 4.75
CA GLY A 102 -6.47 16.97 3.90
C GLY A 102 -4.99 16.99 4.27
N HIS A 103 -4.62 17.64 5.38
CA HIS A 103 -3.25 17.67 5.87
C HIS A 103 -2.94 16.45 6.74
N PHE A 104 -2.87 15.26 6.13
CA PHE A 104 -2.69 13.99 6.85
C PHE A 104 -1.30 13.79 7.47
N ASN A 105 -0.32 14.64 7.16
CA ASN A 105 1.00 14.66 7.80
C ASN A 105 0.99 15.32 9.19
N THR A 106 -0.10 16.00 9.58
CA THR A 106 -0.27 16.58 10.90
C THR A 106 -0.35 15.49 11.96
N ARG A 107 0.41 15.66 13.06
CA ARG A 107 0.37 14.73 14.21
C ARG A 107 0.00 15.46 15.50
N ILE A 108 -0.93 14.88 16.23
CA ILE A 108 -1.34 15.33 17.55
C ILE A 108 -0.28 14.88 18.56
N PRO A 109 0.35 15.78 19.34
CA PRO A 109 1.32 15.36 20.33
C PRO A 109 0.64 14.59 21.45
N VAL A 110 1.05 13.35 21.69
CA VAL A 110 0.55 12.51 22.77
C VAL A 110 1.16 13.00 24.10
N ARG A 111 0.32 13.34 25.07
CA ARG A 111 0.73 13.89 26.36
C ARG A 111 0.10 13.14 27.52
N GLY A 112 0.94 12.45 28.30
CA GLY A 112 0.47 11.71 29.47
C GLY A 112 -0.18 10.37 29.10
N ASP A 113 -0.84 9.77 30.07
CA ASP A 113 -1.51 8.47 29.98
C ASP A 113 -2.97 8.65 30.43
N ASN A 114 -3.77 9.28 29.57
CA ASN A 114 -5.18 9.56 29.82
C ASN A 114 -6.00 9.36 28.53
N GLU A 115 -7.32 9.42 28.65
CA GLU A 115 -8.27 9.18 27.55
C GLU A 115 -8.07 10.14 26.35
N LEU A 116 -7.62 11.39 26.61
CA LEU A 116 -7.30 12.34 25.54
C LEU A 116 -6.06 11.92 24.75
N SER A 117 -5.10 11.31 25.44
CA SER A 117 -3.90 10.76 24.80
C SER A 117 -4.22 9.52 23.95
N ASP A 118 -5.16 8.68 24.42
CA ASP A 118 -5.66 7.55 23.65
C ASP A 118 -6.37 8.02 22.36
N ILE A 119 -7.20 9.07 22.46
CA ILE A 119 -7.83 9.70 21.30
C ILE A 119 -6.77 10.25 20.34
N ALA A 120 -5.75 10.95 20.86
CA ALA A 120 -4.67 11.49 20.05
C ALA A 120 -3.89 10.39 19.30
N MET A 121 -3.62 9.25 19.95
CA MET A 121 -2.98 8.10 19.33
C MET A 121 -3.84 7.48 18.23
N GLN A 122 -5.14 7.27 18.47
CA GLN A 122 -6.06 6.70 17.49
C GLN A 122 -6.22 7.61 16.27
N VAL A 123 -6.30 8.94 16.47
CA VAL A 123 -6.38 9.91 15.38
C VAL A 123 -5.08 9.94 14.58
N ASN A 124 -3.92 9.90 15.24
CA ASN A 124 -2.64 9.82 14.55
C ASN A 124 -2.50 8.54 13.72
N HIS A 125 -2.96 7.40 14.25
CA HIS A 125 -2.97 6.13 13.51
C HIS A 125 -3.88 6.20 12.28
N MET A 126 -5.09 6.74 12.44
CA MET A 126 -6.03 6.93 11.32
C MET A 126 -5.43 7.87 10.24
N ALA A 127 -4.79 8.98 10.65
CA ALA A 127 -4.13 9.88 9.71
C ALA A 127 -3.00 9.19 8.94
N GLU A 128 -2.20 8.35 9.62
CA GLU A 128 -1.13 7.57 9.01
C GLU A 128 -1.68 6.53 8.01
N GLU A 129 -2.76 5.82 8.36
CA GLU A 129 -3.39 4.87 7.45
C GLU A 129 -3.93 5.56 6.19
N ILE A 130 -4.57 6.74 6.35
CA ILE A 130 -5.06 7.52 5.20
C ILE A 130 -3.90 8.00 4.32
N GLU A 131 -2.83 8.53 4.93
CA GLU A 131 -1.62 8.96 4.20
C GLU A 131 -1.02 7.81 3.38
N GLN A 132 -0.91 6.62 3.97
CA GLN A 132 -0.43 5.41 3.27
C GLN A 132 -1.36 4.96 2.14
N LEU A 133 -2.69 5.07 2.33
CA LEU A 133 -3.66 4.73 1.28
C LEU A 133 -3.58 5.70 0.10
N LEU A 134 -3.47 7.00 0.37
CA LEU A 134 -3.33 8.03 -0.67
C LEU A 134 -2.02 7.88 -1.45
N GLU A 135 -0.92 7.57 -0.77
CA GLU A 135 0.35 7.32 -1.44
C GLU A 135 0.29 6.07 -2.34
N LYS A 136 -0.35 4.99 -1.88
CA LYS A 136 -0.58 3.79 -2.70
C LYS A 136 -1.49 4.08 -3.89
N GLU A 137 -2.54 4.88 -3.71
CA GLU A 137 -3.44 5.29 -4.80
C GLU A 137 -2.68 6.11 -5.84
N LYS A 138 -1.88 7.09 -5.40
CA LYS A 138 -1.04 7.90 -6.28
C LYS A 138 -0.05 7.06 -7.07
N GLN A 139 0.66 6.13 -6.42
CA GLN A 139 1.59 5.21 -7.09
C GLN A 139 0.87 4.31 -8.10
N ALA A 140 -0.34 3.84 -7.77
CA ALA A 140 -1.15 3.05 -8.70
C ALA A 140 -1.59 3.89 -9.92
N GLU A 141 -1.93 5.16 -9.72
CA GLU A 141 -2.31 6.07 -10.81
C GLU A 141 -1.10 6.43 -11.70
N GLU A 142 0.05 6.73 -11.10
CA GLU A 142 1.30 6.97 -11.83
C GLU A 142 1.68 5.74 -12.66
N THR A 143 1.64 4.55 -12.08
CA THR A 143 1.89 3.28 -12.79
C THR A 143 0.91 3.06 -13.94
N LYS A 144 -0.38 3.38 -13.74
CA LYS A 144 -1.41 3.30 -14.79
C LYS A 144 -1.14 4.27 -15.94
N ASN A 145 -0.74 5.50 -15.63
CA ASN A 145 -0.46 6.53 -16.65
C ASN A 145 0.81 6.20 -17.45
N GLU A 146 1.85 5.70 -16.78
CA GLU A 146 3.06 5.20 -17.44
C GLU A 146 2.73 4.01 -18.37
N LEU A 147 1.89 3.09 -17.89
CA LEU A 147 1.38 1.96 -18.66
C LEU A 147 0.69 2.41 -19.95
N ILE A 148 -0.25 3.35 -19.87
CA ILE A 148 -0.98 3.87 -21.03
C ILE A 148 -0.02 4.51 -22.05
N THR A 149 0.96 5.28 -21.56
CA THR A 149 1.94 5.96 -22.38
C THR A 149 2.85 4.97 -23.14
N ASN A 150 3.36 3.97 -22.43
CA ASN A 150 4.21 2.93 -23.01
C ASN A 150 3.46 2.09 -24.06
N ILE A 151 2.22 1.69 -23.75
CA ILE A 151 1.36 0.97 -24.71
C ILE A 151 1.11 1.80 -25.97
N ALA A 152 0.74 3.07 -25.82
CA ALA A 152 0.47 3.94 -26.96
C ALA A 152 1.71 4.09 -27.86
N HIS A 153 2.90 4.21 -27.28
CA HIS A 153 4.16 4.24 -28.02
C HIS A 153 4.42 2.94 -28.77
N ASP A 154 4.29 1.79 -28.07
CA ASP A 154 4.60 0.48 -28.63
C ASP A 154 3.61 0.03 -29.71
N LEU A 155 2.34 0.45 -29.62
CA LEU A 155 1.35 0.24 -30.69
C LEU A 155 1.58 1.17 -31.89
N ARG A 156 2.01 2.42 -31.67
CA ARG A 156 2.25 3.39 -32.75
C ARG A 156 3.36 2.93 -33.69
N THR A 157 4.43 2.37 -33.17
CA THR A 157 5.61 1.98 -33.96
C THR A 157 5.29 0.94 -35.05
N PRO A 158 4.69 -0.24 -34.76
CA PRO A 158 4.31 -1.19 -35.81
C PRO A 158 3.23 -0.63 -36.75
N LEU A 159 2.27 0.13 -36.23
CA LEU A 159 1.21 0.73 -37.04
C LEU A 159 1.79 1.71 -38.09
N THR A 160 2.73 2.58 -37.68
CA THR A 160 3.41 3.50 -38.59
C THR A 160 4.20 2.73 -39.68
N SER A 161 4.87 1.64 -39.29
CA SER A 161 5.55 0.78 -40.25
C SER A 161 4.58 0.14 -41.26
N ILE A 162 3.45 -0.42 -40.79
CA ILE A 162 2.42 -1.02 -41.67
C ILE A 162 1.94 0.02 -42.67
N LEU A 163 1.53 1.20 -42.22
CA LEU A 163 1.06 2.27 -43.09
C LEU A 163 2.13 2.69 -44.09
N GLY A 164 3.38 2.87 -43.68
CA GLY A 164 4.47 3.25 -44.56
C GLY A 164 4.74 2.25 -45.68
N TYR A 165 4.73 0.93 -45.39
CA TYR A 165 4.89 -0.09 -46.44
C TYR A 165 3.68 -0.16 -47.37
N LEU A 166 2.45 0.01 -46.87
CA LEU A 166 1.23 0.04 -47.67
C LEU A 166 1.20 1.31 -48.56
N ASP A 167 1.64 2.47 -48.06
CA ASP A 167 1.74 3.70 -48.83
C ASP A 167 2.73 3.55 -49.98
N ILE A 168 3.92 2.96 -49.73
CA ILE A 168 4.90 2.68 -50.79
C ILE A 168 4.29 1.73 -51.86
N LEU A 169 3.60 0.67 -51.43
CA LEU A 169 2.95 -0.28 -52.33
C LEU A 169 1.83 0.35 -53.16
N SER A 170 1.11 1.35 -52.58
CA SER A 170 0.02 2.05 -53.28
C SER A 170 0.54 3.09 -54.28
N MET A 171 1.63 3.80 -53.91
CA MET A 171 2.18 4.88 -54.74
C MET A 171 3.10 4.41 -55.85
N ARG A 172 3.86 3.32 -55.63
CA ARG A 172 4.84 2.81 -56.60
C ARG A 172 4.33 1.53 -57.28
N LYS A 173 3.85 1.68 -58.52
CA LYS A 173 3.42 0.57 -59.39
C LYS A 173 4.59 -0.11 -60.12
N ASP A 174 5.76 0.50 -60.12
CA ASP A 174 6.98 0.09 -60.81
C ASP A 174 7.94 -0.77 -59.97
N LEU A 175 7.51 -1.18 -58.77
CA LEU A 175 8.33 -2.02 -57.90
C LEU A 175 8.55 -3.39 -58.48
N PRO A 176 9.80 -3.95 -58.39
CA PRO A 176 10.05 -5.34 -58.69
C PRO A 176 9.16 -6.27 -57.84
N GLU A 177 8.68 -7.37 -58.44
CA GLU A 177 7.74 -8.29 -57.77
C GLU A 177 8.29 -8.82 -56.44
N GLU A 178 9.58 -9.16 -56.40
CA GLU A 178 10.26 -9.60 -55.18
C GLU A 178 10.22 -8.55 -54.07
N THR A 179 10.48 -7.28 -54.39
CA THR A 179 10.41 -6.17 -53.46
C THR A 179 8.98 -5.94 -52.95
N ARG A 180 8.00 -6.07 -53.89
CA ARG A 180 6.58 -5.93 -53.54
C ARG A 180 6.14 -7.02 -52.56
N GLN A 181 6.48 -8.27 -52.83
CA GLN A 181 6.19 -9.40 -51.95
C GLN A 181 6.87 -9.25 -50.59
N ASN A 182 8.11 -8.78 -50.59
CA ASN A 182 8.82 -8.52 -49.32
C ASN A 182 8.13 -7.44 -48.47
N TYR A 183 7.66 -6.34 -49.07
CA TYR A 183 6.94 -5.29 -48.35
C TYR A 183 5.59 -5.77 -47.81
N ILE A 184 4.85 -6.58 -48.58
CA ILE A 184 3.61 -7.23 -48.14
C ILE A 184 3.90 -8.11 -46.91
N ARG A 185 4.95 -8.95 -46.99
CA ARG A 185 5.33 -9.83 -45.91
C ARG A 185 5.68 -9.03 -44.62
N ILE A 186 6.47 -7.99 -44.76
CA ILE A 186 6.83 -7.14 -43.60
C ILE A 186 5.59 -6.50 -43.00
N ALA A 187 4.69 -5.93 -43.79
CA ALA A 187 3.46 -5.32 -43.31
C ALA A 187 2.57 -6.35 -42.59
N HIS A 188 2.44 -7.56 -43.15
CA HIS A 188 1.69 -8.65 -42.56
C HIS A 188 2.28 -9.12 -41.23
N ASP A 189 3.61 -9.27 -41.13
CA ASP A 189 4.29 -9.71 -39.92
C ASP A 189 4.15 -8.65 -38.82
N LYS A 190 4.21 -7.35 -39.19
CA LYS A 190 3.97 -6.24 -38.23
C LYS A 190 2.52 -6.19 -37.78
N ALA A 191 1.53 -6.50 -38.64
CA ALA A 191 0.13 -6.56 -38.27
C ALA A 191 -0.15 -7.71 -37.28
N LYS A 192 0.41 -8.90 -37.54
CA LYS A 192 0.34 -10.03 -36.59
C LYS A 192 0.95 -9.69 -35.23
N HIS A 193 2.10 -9.01 -35.23
CA HIS A 193 2.73 -8.56 -33.99
C HIS A 193 1.85 -7.59 -33.23
N LEU A 194 1.23 -6.63 -33.94
CA LEU A 194 0.28 -5.66 -33.34
C LEU A 194 -0.94 -6.37 -32.75
N GLN A 195 -1.50 -7.36 -33.44
CA GLN A 195 -2.60 -8.17 -32.93
C GLN A 195 -2.22 -8.88 -31.65
N GLN A 196 -1.06 -9.54 -31.57
CA GLN A 196 -0.59 -10.20 -30.36
C GLN A 196 -0.42 -9.22 -29.20
N MET A 197 0.11 -8.01 -29.45
CA MET A 197 0.23 -6.98 -28.43
C MET A 197 -1.12 -6.59 -27.85
N ILE A 198 -2.14 -6.46 -28.68
CA ILE A 198 -3.50 -6.13 -28.26
C ILE A 198 -4.09 -7.28 -27.43
N GLU A 199 -3.91 -8.53 -27.83
CA GLU A 199 -4.38 -9.71 -27.10
C GLU A 199 -3.70 -9.82 -25.72
N ASP A 200 -2.38 -9.58 -25.64
CA ASP A 200 -1.63 -9.54 -24.39
C ASP A 200 -2.16 -8.46 -23.45
N LEU A 201 -2.43 -7.26 -23.99
CA LEU A 201 -2.98 -6.14 -23.23
C LEU A 201 -4.37 -6.43 -22.67
N PHE A 202 -5.29 -6.94 -23.52
CA PHE A 202 -6.62 -7.34 -23.06
C PHE A 202 -6.55 -8.43 -21.99
N GLY A 203 -5.70 -9.41 -22.20
CA GLY A 203 -5.51 -10.46 -21.23
C GLY A 203 -4.93 -9.97 -19.90
N PHE A 204 -4.02 -8.99 -19.95
CA PHE A 204 -3.47 -8.37 -18.76
C PHE A 204 -4.53 -7.54 -18.02
N THR A 205 -5.30 -6.70 -18.72
CA THR A 205 -6.35 -5.88 -18.12
C THR A 205 -7.44 -6.74 -17.47
N LYS A 206 -7.85 -7.81 -18.13
CA LYS A 206 -8.84 -8.77 -17.61
C LYS A 206 -8.36 -9.42 -16.30
N LEU A 207 -7.09 -9.82 -16.24
CA LEU A 207 -6.50 -10.43 -15.04
C LEU A 207 -6.23 -9.44 -13.89
N SER A 208 -5.99 -8.15 -14.20
CA SER A 208 -5.61 -7.15 -13.21
C SER A 208 -6.80 -6.44 -12.55
N TYR A 209 -7.92 -6.28 -13.28
CA TYR A 209 -9.05 -5.44 -12.85
C TYR A 209 -10.36 -6.18 -12.65
N SER A 210 -10.50 -7.41 -13.11
CA SER A 210 -11.73 -8.15 -12.83
C SER A 210 -11.58 -8.95 -11.53
N LYS A 211 -12.60 -8.85 -10.66
CA LYS A 211 -12.89 -9.86 -9.62
C LYS A 211 -13.36 -11.14 -10.32
N GLN A 212 -12.48 -11.73 -11.15
CA GLN A 212 -12.85 -12.93 -11.87
C GLN A 212 -13.05 -14.07 -10.86
N THR A 213 -14.21 -14.70 -10.94
CA THR A 213 -14.39 -16.04 -10.40
C THR A 213 -13.49 -16.96 -11.22
N THR A 214 -12.31 -17.28 -10.67
CA THR A 214 -11.41 -18.29 -11.25
C THR A 214 -12.14 -19.62 -11.25
N ASN A 215 -12.16 -20.30 -12.37
CA ASN A 215 -12.75 -21.65 -12.47
C ASN A 215 -11.72 -22.69 -11.99
N MET A 216 -11.56 -22.76 -10.66
CA MET A 216 -10.63 -23.71 -10.04
C MET A 216 -11.16 -25.13 -10.17
N GLN A 217 -10.40 -26.00 -10.81
CA GLN A 217 -10.70 -27.41 -11.01
C GLN A 217 -9.44 -28.27 -10.83
N PRO A 218 -9.57 -29.57 -10.58
CA PRO A 218 -8.42 -30.47 -10.53
C PRO A 218 -7.72 -30.54 -11.89
N ILE A 219 -6.44 -30.21 -11.96
CA ILE A 219 -5.63 -30.20 -13.19
C ILE A 219 -4.34 -30.95 -12.94
N ASP A 220 -4.04 -31.91 -13.78
CA ASP A 220 -2.75 -32.59 -13.80
C ASP A 220 -1.73 -31.77 -14.57
N ILE A 221 -0.79 -31.17 -13.85
CA ILE A 221 0.24 -30.30 -14.41
C ILE A 221 1.22 -31.06 -15.30
N ILE A 222 1.50 -32.30 -14.98
CA ILE A 222 2.44 -33.14 -15.78
C ILE A 222 1.86 -33.35 -17.18
N THR A 223 0.59 -33.76 -17.25
CA THR A 223 -0.12 -33.95 -18.53
C THR A 223 -0.30 -32.63 -19.29
N LEU A 224 -0.65 -31.56 -18.57
CA LEU A 224 -0.80 -30.21 -19.17
C LEU A 224 0.50 -29.75 -19.86
N LEU A 225 1.64 -29.89 -19.19
CA LEU A 225 2.94 -29.51 -19.75
C LEU A 225 3.32 -30.38 -20.97
N ALA A 226 3.07 -31.68 -20.91
CA ALA A 226 3.33 -32.58 -22.06
C ALA A 226 2.52 -32.14 -23.27
N GLN A 227 1.21 -31.91 -23.12
CA GLN A 227 0.33 -31.46 -24.21
C GLN A 227 0.78 -30.10 -24.77
N LEU A 228 1.14 -29.15 -23.96
CA LEU A 228 1.65 -27.86 -24.38
C LEU A 228 2.96 -27.99 -25.19
N LEU A 229 3.90 -28.79 -24.73
CA LEU A 229 5.16 -29.01 -25.45
C LEU A 229 4.94 -29.66 -26.81
N ASP A 230 3.98 -30.60 -26.91
CA ASP A 230 3.58 -31.19 -28.17
C ASP A 230 2.93 -30.15 -29.10
N GLU A 231 2.08 -29.23 -28.59
CA GLU A 231 1.52 -28.14 -29.41
C GLU A 231 2.60 -27.15 -29.90
N PHE A 232 3.67 -26.97 -29.14
CA PHE A 232 4.81 -26.13 -29.55
C PHE A 232 5.78 -26.80 -30.51
N TYR A 233 5.65 -28.11 -30.80
CA TYR A 233 6.58 -28.83 -31.66
C TYR A 233 6.85 -28.13 -33.01
N PRO A 234 5.83 -27.67 -33.79
CA PRO A 234 6.07 -26.97 -35.05
C PRO A 234 6.83 -25.64 -34.87
N VAL A 235 6.67 -24.99 -33.71
CA VAL A 235 7.39 -23.75 -33.39
C VAL A 235 8.85 -24.03 -33.08
N PHE A 236 9.16 -25.12 -32.38
CA PHE A 236 10.53 -25.56 -32.13
C PHE A 236 11.22 -25.90 -33.45
N GLU A 237 10.59 -26.71 -34.32
CA GLU A 237 11.11 -27.10 -35.65
C GLU A 237 11.43 -25.85 -36.48
N ASN A 238 10.51 -24.89 -36.60
CA ASN A 238 10.72 -23.64 -37.34
C ASN A 238 11.84 -22.74 -36.78
N ASN A 239 12.21 -22.90 -35.51
CA ASN A 239 13.31 -22.16 -34.87
C ASN A 239 14.58 -22.98 -34.75
N GLU A 240 14.63 -24.20 -35.33
CA GLU A 240 15.75 -25.15 -35.22
C GLU A 240 16.15 -25.41 -33.75
N MET A 241 15.15 -25.58 -32.88
CA MET A 241 15.33 -25.84 -31.46
C MET A 241 14.81 -27.24 -31.12
N ASP A 242 15.51 -27.90 -30.21
CA ASP A 242 15.06 -29.13 -29.57
C ASP A 242 14.48 -28.84 -28.20
N TYR A 243 13.69 -29.75 -27.66
CA TYR A 243 13.24 -29.67 -26.27
C TYR A 243 13.38 -31.00 -25.55
N GLU A 244 13.62 -30.92 -24.25
CA GLU A 244 13.67 -32.06 -23.34
C GLU A 244 12.65 -31.86 -22.22
N TYR A 245 11.83 -32.86 -21.96
CA TYR A 245 10.87 -32.88 -20.85
C TYR A 245 11.23 -33.96 -19.83
N HIS A 246 11.52 -33.56 -18.62
CA HIS A 246 11.94 -34.42 -17.51
C HIS A 246 10.94 -34.33 -16.33
N PRO A 247 9.78 -35.00 -16.41
CA PRO A 247 8.87 -35.08 -15.28
C PRO A 247 9.44 -36.01 -14.20
N ASP A 248 9.34 -35.63 -12.92
CA ASP A 248 9.75 -36.45 -11.80
C ASP A 248 8.63 -37.35 -11.25
N ALA A 249 7.42 -37.19 -11.75
CA ALA A 249 6.24 -37.97 -11.41
C ALA A 249 5.39 -38.24 -12.67
N SER A 250 4.54 -39.27 -12.62
CA SER A 250 3.64 -39.61 -13.73
C SER A 250 2.40 -38.70 -13.77
N ASN A 251 2.01 -38.12 -12.64
CA ASN A 251 0.92 -37.15 -12.51
C ASN A 251 1.11 -36.29 -11.26
N PHE A 252 0.61 -35.06 -11.29
CA PHE A 252 0.51 -34.18 -10.12
C PHE A 252 -0.68 -33.23 -10.30
N VAL A 253 -1.71 -33.42 -9.48
CA VAL A 253 -2.97 -32.67 -9.56
C VAL A 253 -2.98 -31.51 -8.60
N ILE A 254 -3.25 -30.31 -9.12
CA ILE A 254 -3.49 -29.10 -8.35
C ILE A 254 -4.89 -28.57 -8.59
N GLN A 255 -5.39 -27.71 -7.68
CA GLN A 255 -6.58 -26.90 -7.94
C GLN A 255 -6.17 -25.67 -8.73
N GLY A 256 -6.66 -25.54 -9.95
CA GLY A 256 -6.26 -24.44 -10.83
C GLY A 256 -7.28 -24.13 -11.91
N ASP A 257 -7.09 -23.01 -12.57
CA ASP A 257 -7.81 -22.62 -13.79
C ASP A 257 -6.96 -23.00 -15.00
N ALA A 258 -7.43 -23.97 -15.79
CA ALA A 258 -6.70 -24.52 -16.95
C ALA A 258 -6.30 -23.42 -17.94
N THR A 259 -7.21 -22.50 -18.25
CA THR A 259 -6.95 -21.40 -19.20
C THR A 259 -5.83 -20.49 -18.73
N LEU A 260 -5.81 -20.18 -17.41
CA LEU A 260 -4.76 -19.35 -16.83
C LEU A 260 -3.42 -20.08 -16.78
N LEU A 261 -3.41 -21.37 -16.41
CA LEU A 261 -2.18 -22.17 -16.37
C LEU A 261 -1.57 -22.38 -17.76
N VAL A 262 -2.39 -22.69 -18.78
CA VAL A 262 -1.94 -22.71 -20.18
C VAL A 262 -1.27 -21.38 -20.52
N ARG A 263 -1.92 -20.26 -20.23
CA ARG A 263 -1.38 -18.94 -20.53
C ARG A 263 -0.08 -18.63 -19.78
N LEU A 264 0.07 -19.11 -18.55
CA LEU A 264 1.33 -19.00 -17.78
C LEU A 264 2.46 -19.70 -18.51
N PHE A 265 2.26 -20.98 -18.85
CA PHE A 265 3.29 -21.79 -19.50
C PHE A 265 3.57 -21.33 -20.94
N ASP A 266 2.57 -20.94 -21.72
CA ASP A 266 2.73 -20.31 -23.03
C ASP A 266 3.66 -19.09 -22.98
N ASN A 267 3.45 -18.20 -22.02
CA ASN A 267 4.31 -17.02 -21.86
C ASN A 267 5.76 -17.40 -21.54
N LEU A 268 5.96 -18.41 -20.69
CA LEU A 268 7.30 -18.87 -20.32
C LEU A 268 7.99 -19.61 -21.48
N ILE A 269 7.29 -20.50 -22.16
CA ILE A 269 7.84 -21.27 -23.30
C ILE A 269 8.17 -20.32 -24.47
N ASN A 270 7.25 -19.42 -24.84
CA ASN A 270 7.51 -18.42 -25.88
C ASN A 270 8.70 -17.52 -25.53
N ASN A 271 8.83 -17.12 -24.26
CA ASN A 271 9.98 -16.35 -23.80
C ASN A 271 11.28 -17.15 -23.93
N ALA A 272 11.26 -18.43 -23.53
CA ALA A 272 12.40 -19.32 -23.63
C ALA A 272 12.83 -19.58 -25.09
N ILE A 273 11.89 -19.80 -26.02
CA ILE A 273 12.17 -19.91 -27.43
C ILE A 273 12.80 -18.64 -27.99
N LYS A 274 12.21 -17.50 -27.69
CA LYS A 274 12.63 -16.20 -28.20
C LYS A 274 14.04 -15.82 -27.76
N TYR A 275 14.41 -16.05 -26.51
CA TYR A 275 15.71 -15.67 -25.94
C TYR A 275 16.70 -16.82 -25.86
N GLY A 276 16.24 -18.07 -26.06
CA GLY A 276 17.06 -19.27 -26.07
C GLY A 276 17.44 -19.78 -27.45
N LYS A 277 17.05 -19.09 -28.55
CA LYS A 277 17.26 -19.53 -29.94
C LYS A 277 18.74 -19.83 -30.25
N GLU A 278 19.69 -19.08 -29.70
CA GLU A 278 21.12 -19.29 -29.89
C GLU A 278 21.61 -20.62 -29.28
N GLY A 279 20.98 -21.06 -28.18
CA GLY A 279 21.33 -22.31 -27.50
C GLY A 279 20.63 -23.56 -28.03
N LYS A 280 19.65 -23.39 -28.94
CA LYS A 280 18.94 -24.46 -29.66
C LYS A 280 18.31 -25.55 -28.78
N LEU A 281 18.17 -25.35 -27.48
CA LEU A 281 17.62 -26.32 -26.56
C LEU A 281 16.75 -25.65 -25.48
N LEU A 282 15.56 -26.22 -25.26
CA LEU A 282 14.70 -25.93 -24.10
C LEU A 282 14.62 -27.16 -23.20
N ILE A 283 14.85 -26.99 -21.90
CA ILE A 283 14.66 -28.07 -20.95
C ILE A 283 13.55 -27.69 -19.97
N VAL A 284 12.54 -28.56 -19.85
CA VAL A 284 11.46 -28.45 -18.88
C VAL A 284 11.60 -29.57 -17.86
N LYS A 285 11.75 -29.21 -16.57
CA LYS A 285 11.86 -30.16 -15.46
C LYS A 285 10.79 -29.89 -14.44
N THR A 286 10.23 -30.93 -13.86
CA THR A 286 9.35 -30.81 -12.71
C THR A 286 10.03 -31.39 -11.47
N ARG A 287 9.64 -30.86 -10.29
CA ARG A 287 10.01 -31.40 -8.98
C ARG A 287 8.77 -31.32 -8.09
N THR A 288 8.27 -32.49 -7.74
CA THR A 288 7.11 -32.62 -6.88
C THR A 288 7.51 -32.71 -5.41
N GLN A 289 6.80 -31.97 -4.56
CA GLN A 289 6.89 -32.04 -3.11
C GLN A 289 5.48 -32.24 -2.56
N LYS A 290 5.31 -32.66 -1.32
CA LYS A 290 4.03 -33.14 -0.74
C LYS A 290 2.78 -32.40 -1.21
N GLU A 291 2.79 -31.09 -1.32
CA GLU A 291 1.64 -30.25 -1.69
C GLU A 291 1.97 -29.20 -2.77
N ALA A 292 3.17 -29.27 -3.34
CA ALA A 292 3.64 -28.29 -4.31
C ALA A 292 4.41 -28.94 -5.46
N ILE A 293 4.31 -28.34 -6.63
CA ILE A 293 5.13 -28.67 -7.81
C ILE A 293 5.96 -27.46 -8.20
N THR A 294 7.23 -27.71 -8.46
CA THR A 294 8.12 -26.70 -9.07
C THR A 294 8.35 -27.09 -10.52
N VAL A 295 8.14 -26.14 -11.43
CA VAL A 295 8.41 -26.32 -12.87
C VAL A 295 9.57 -25.41 -13.23
N ASP A 296 10.69 -25.99 -13.63
CA ASP A 296 11.86 -25.26 -14.14
C ASP A 296 11.82 -25.26 -15.66
N ILE A 297 11.78 -24.10 -16.27
CA ILE A 297 11.88 -23.89 -17.73
C ILE A 297 13.24 -23.25 -17.98
N ILE A 298 14.14 -23.99 -18.64
CA ILE A 298 15.55 -23.65 -18.78
C ILE A 298 15.84 -23.46 -20.28
N ASN A 299 16.34 -22.29 -20.63
CA ASN A 299 16.83 -21.99 -21.98
C ASN A 299 18.30 -21.51 -21.93
N PHE A 300 18.99 -21.70 -23.01
CA PHE A 300 20.41 -21.34 -23.17
C PHE A 300 20.50 -20.15 -24.12
N GLY A 301 20.80 -18.98 -23.59
CA GLY A 301 20.85 -17.73 -24.32
C GLY A 301 21.71 -16.70 -23.62
N LYS A 302 21.50 -15.43 -23.93
CA LYS A 302 22.24 -14.33 -23.26
C LYS A 302 21.92 -14.27 -21.79
N VAL A 303 22.98 -14.17 -20.95
CA VAL A 303 22.83 -14.04 -19.51
C VAL A 303 22.13 -12.73 -19.14
N ILE A 304 21.15 -12.83 -18.28
CA ILE A 304 20.45 -11.67 -17.71
C ILE A 304 21.30 -11.11 -16.59
N PRO A 305 21.67 -9.82 -16.61
CA PRO A 305 22.42 -9.20 -15.51
C PRO A 305 21.68 -9.33 -14.17
N GLN A 306 22.41 -9.54 -13.08
CA GLN A 306 21.81 -9.71 -11.75
C GLN A 306 20.87 -8.57 -11.36
N LYS A 307 21.21 -7.32 -11.72
CA LYS A 307 20.39 -6.12 -11.47
C LYS A 307 19.01 -6.15 -12.16
N ASP A 308 18.88 -6.97 -13.21
CA ASP A 308 17.67 -7.06 -14.03
C ASP A 308 16.79 -8.26 -13.61
N LEU A 309 17.36 -9.27 -12.92
CA LEU A 309 16.66 -10.51 -12.55
C LEU A 309 15.41 -10.28 -11.69
N ASP A 310 15.47 -9.38 -10.72
CA ASP A 310 14.35 -9.07 -9.86
C ASP A 310 13.25 -8.29 -10.60
N ARG A 311 13.64 -7.61 -11.69
CA ARG A 311 12.79 -6.72 -12.45
C ARG A 311 12.14 -7.37 -13.68
N VAL A 312 12.59 -8.55 -14.14
CA VAL A 312 12.05 -9.19 -15.33
C VAL A 312 10.56 -9.53 -15.24
N PHE A 313 10.01 -9.60 -14.03
CA PHE A 313 8.59 -9.81 -13.76
C PHE A 313 7.80 -8.51 -13.60
N GLU A 314 8.47 -7.34 -13.59
CA GLU A 314 7.79 -6.05 -13.61
C GLU A 314 7.08 -5.84 -14.94
N LYS A 315 5.96 -5.15 -14.89
CA LYS A 315 5.14 -4.84 -16.07
C LYS A 315 5.95 -3.94 -17.03
N PHE A 316 5.95 -4.30 -18.33
CA PHE A 316 6.66 -3.56 -19.40
C PHE A 316 8.19 -3.47 -19.23
N TYR A 317 8.73 -4.15 -18.23
CA TYR A 317 10.17 -4.19 -18.09
C TYR A 317 10.81 -5.00 -19.21
N ARG A 318 11.87 -4.44 -19.79
CA ARG A 318 12.72 -5.10 -20.79
C ARG A 318 14.17 -4.73 -20.47
N ALA A 319 15.01 -5.75 -20.34
CA ALA A 319 16.45 -5.53 -20.18
C ALA A 319 17.01 -4.76 -21.38
N GLU A 320 17.99 -3.89 -21.16
CA GLU A 320 18.57 -3.04 -22.23
C GLU A 320 19.05 -3.84 -23.43
N SER A 321 19.60 -5.01 -23.19
CA SER A 321 20.05 -5.94 -24.25
C SER A 321 18.91 -6.48 -25.14
N SER A 322 17.64 -6.39 -24.71
CA SER A 322 16.46 -6.87 -25.42
C SER A 322 15.62 -5.76 -26.07
N ARG A 323 16.04 -4.49 -25.97
CA ARG A 323 15.33 -3.32 -26.54
C ARG A 323 15.48 -3.19 -28.07
N ASN A 324 16.36 -3.96 -28.71
CA ASN A 324 16.48 -3.96 -30.15
C ASN A 324 15.18 -4.41 -30.81
N SER A 325 14.69 -3.62 -31.74
CA SER A 325 13.39 -3.77 -32.44
C SER A 325 13.19 -5.11 -33.18
N ALA A 326 14.24 -5.86 -33.40
CA ALA A 326 14.19 -7.19 -34.08
C ALA A 326 13.60 -8.29 -33.15
N THR A 327 13.68 -8.15 -31.85
CA THR A 327 13.18 -9.14 -30.88
C THR A 327 11.87 -8.74 -30.22
N GLY A 328 11.02 -7.96 -30.86
CA GLY A 328 9.76 -7.40 -30.35
C GLY A 328 9.09 -8.18 -29.21
N GLY A 329 8.51 -7.46 -28.25
CA GLY A 329 7.76 -8.04 -27.13
C GLY A 329 7.26 -6.95 -26.21
N THR A 330 6.05 -7.15 -25.67
CA THR A 330 5.30 -6.17 -24.85
C THR A 330 5.89 -5.95 -23.45
N GLY A 331 6.79 -6.84 -22.98
CA GLY A 331 7.21 -6.87 -21.59
C GLY A 331 6.10 -7.27 -20.60
N LEU A 332 4.98 -7.80 -21.12
CA LEU A 332 3.83 -8.24 -20.31
C LEU A 332 3.86 -9.74 -20.01
N GLY A 333 4.48 -10.56 -20.87
CA GLY A 333 4.39 -12.01 -20.75
C GLY A 333 4.84 -12.58 -19.42
N LEU A 334 6.01 -12.16 -18.92
CA LEU A 334 6.51 -12.59 -17.59
C LEU A 334 5.68 -12.02 -16.44
N ALA A 335 5.18 -10.80 -16.57
CA ALA A 335 4.28 -10.20 -15.58
C ALA A 335 2.92 -10.93 -15.51
N ILE A 336 2.40 -11.38 -16.67
CA ILE A 336 1.21 -12.24 -16.74
C ILE A 336 1.48 -13.57 -16.04
N ALA A 337 2.61 -14.23 -16.36
CA ALA A 337 3.00 -15.49 -15.75
C ALA A 337 3.11 -15.35 -14.21
N ALA A 338 3.76 -14.29 -13.72
CA ALA A 338 3.87 -14.01 -12.29
C ALA A 338 2.50 -13.77 -11.62
N ASN A 339 1.60 -13.06 -12.29
CA ASN A 339 0.26 -12.83 -11.76
C ASN A 339 -0.57 -14.11 -11.70
N VAL A 340 -0.51 -14.95 -12.73
CA VAL A 340 -1.18 -16.25 -12.75
C VAL A 340 -0.64 -17.18 -11.67
N ALA A 341 0.68 -17.27 -11.50
CA ALA A 341 1.28 -18.05 -10.42
C ALA A 341 0.75 -17.59 -9.04
N ARG A 342 0.66 -16.29 -8.79
CA ARG A 342 0.12 -15.74 -7.54
C ARG A 342 -1.36 -16.05 -7.34
N ILE A 343 -2.19 -16.01 -8.40
CA ILE A 343 -3.62 -16.38 -8.34
C ILE A 343 -3.78 -17.83 -7.87
N HIS A 344 -2.82 -18.71 -8.24
CA HIS A 344 -2.80 -20.11 -7.82
C HIS A 344 -2.05 -20.36 -6.50
N GLY A 345 -1.73 -19.30 -5.73
CA GLY A 345 -1.00 -19.42 -4.45
C GLY A 345 0.48 -19.76 -4.58
N GLY A 346 1.02 -19.72 -5.82
CA GLY A 346 2.41 -20.00 -6.12
C GLY A 346 3.28 -18.73 -6.25
N SER A 347 4.53 -18.95 -6.61
CA SER A 347 5.52 -17.91 -6.88
C SER A 347 6.34 -18.24 -8.12
N ILE A 348 6.96 -17.23 -8.71
CA ILE A 348 7.87 -17.38 -9.83
C ILE A 348 9.18 -16.65 -9.54
N ALA A 349 10.29 -17.23 -9.98
CA ALA A 349 11.62 -16.63 -9.84
C ALA A 349 12.45 -16.89 -11.09
N ALA A 350 13.36 -15.98 -11.40
CA ALA A 350 14.33 -16.14 -12.49
C ALA A 350 15.73 -16.34 -11.92
N LYS A 351 16.51 -17.20 -12.57
CA LYS A 351 17.93 -17.38 -12.31
C LYS A 351 18.66 -17.34 -13.65
N SER A 352 19.81 -16.73 -13.68
CA SER A 352 20.66 -16.67 -14.86
C SER A 352 22.13 -16.80 -14.45
N SER A 353 22.83 -17.72 -15.06
CA SER A 353 24.25 -17.96 -14.83
C SER A 353 24.93 -18.38 -16.15
N LEU A 354 26.26 -18.21 -16.22
CA LEU A 354 27.08 -18.76 -17.30
C LEU A 354 27.17 -20.26 -17.18
#